data_d49e4b71ab81a35338e9e03b25f41ecf
#
_entry.id   d49e4b71ab81a35338e9e03b25f41ecf
#
_cell.length_a   1.000
_cell.length_b   1.000
_cell.length_c   1.000
_cell.angle_alpha   90.00
_cell.angle_beta   90.00
_cell.angle_gamma   90.00
#
_symmetry.space_group_name_H-M   'P 1'
#
loop_
_entity.id
_entity.type
_entity.pdbx_description
1 polymer ?
#
loop_
_entity_poly.entity_id
_entity_poly.type
_entity_poly.pdbx_seq_one_letter_code
_entity_poly.pdbx_strand_id
1 'polypeptide(L)'
;DVAFYQSLLMMFAQEREEKEKKLQETTEYSSFVVQVHGLKGEARGIGADRLGELFYELELAGKEQDEEQIRALYPETMEQWKLVTAAIEKEFGITI
;
A
#
# COMPACT_ATOMS: atom_id res chain seq x y z
N ASP A 1 21.24 -2.52 -7.28
CA ASP A 1 21.89 -3.38 -6.29
C ASP A 1 20.86 -4.33 -5.69
N VAL A 2 21.12 -5.63 -5.81
CA VAL A 2 20.21 -6.69 -5.34
C VAL A 2 19.95 -6.60 -3.83
N ALA A 3 20.98 -6.37 -3.04
CA ALA A 3 20.84 -6.26 -1.58
C ALA A 3 19.95 -5.07 -1.20
N PHE A 4 20.11 -3.97 -1.89
CA PHE A 4 19.29 -2.77 -1.65
C PHE A 4 17.82 -3.05 -2.00
N TYR A 5 17.58 -3.68 -3.13
CA TYR A 5 16.24 -4.04 -3.56
C TYR A 5 15.56 -5.00 -2.57
N GLN A 6 16.30 -6.01 -2.10
CA GLN A 6 15.80 -6.94 -1.10
C GLN A 6 15.43 -6.23 0.20
N SER A 7 16.25 -5.25 0.62
CA SER A 7 15.95 -4.46 1.81
C SER A 7 14.65 -3.69 1.65
N LEU A 8 14.42 -3.10 0.46
CA LEU A 8 13.17 -2.39 0.19
C LEU A 8 11.97 -3.30 0.27
N LEU A 9 12.06 -4.51 -0.29
CA LEU A 9 10.99 -5.50 -0.23
C LEU A 9 10.66 -5.87 1.22
N MET A 10 11.67 -6.15 2.02
CA MET A 10 11.48 -6.53 3.42
C MET A 10 10.85 -5.39 4.22
N MET A 11 11.31 -4.17 4.03
CA MET A 11 10.74 -3.00 4.70
C MET A 11 9.27 -2.83 4.33
N PHE A 12 8.96 -2.97 3.06
CA PHE A 12 7.58 -2.85 2.58
C PHE A 12 6.66 -3.85 3.29
N ALA A 13 7.10 -5.10 3.38
CA ALA A 13 6.33 -6.16 4.03
C ALA A 13 6.18 -5.92 5.54
N GLN A 14 7.28 -5.55 6.21
CA GLN A 14 7.29 -5.36 7.65
C GLN A 14 6.46 -4.18 8.12
N GLU A 15 6.35 -3.14 7.29
CA GLU A 15 5.64 -1.91 7.65
C GLU A 15 4.15 -1.95 7.31
N ARG A 16 3.66 -3.00 6.63
CA ARG A 16 2.28 -3.04 6.16
C ARG A 16 1.25 -2.87 7.26
N GLU A 17 1.35 -3.67 8.33
CA GLU A 17 0.33 -3.65 9.38
C GLU A 17 0.20 -2.28 10.04
N GLU A 18 1.32 -1.66 10.34
CA GLU A 18 1.33 -0.34 10.97
C GLU A 18 0.78 0.73 10.03
N LYS A 19 1.18 0.70 8.77
CA LYS A 19 0.71 1.67 7.77
C LYS A 19 -0.77 1.49 7.45
N GLU A 20 -1.22 0.23 7.39
CA GLU A 20 -2.64 -0.07 7.17
C GLU A 20 -3.48 0.47 8.33
N LYS A 21 -3.03 0.24 9.56
CA LYS A 21 -3.72 0.75 10.75
C LYS A 21 -3.80 2.28 10.74
N LYS A 22 -2.70 2.93 10.42
CA LYS A 22 -2.65 4.39 10.34
C LYS A 22 -3.62 4.93 9.30
N LEU A 23 -3.68 4.25 8.15
CA LEU A 23 -4.59 4.65 7.08
C LEU A 23 -6.06 4.50 7.51
N GLN A 24 -6.38 3.39 8.19
CA GLN A 24 -7.73 3.13 8.70
C GLN A 24 -8.18 4.18 9.73
N GLU A 25 -7.25 4.67 10.53
CA GLU A 25 -7.54 5.66 11.57
C GLU A 25 -7.59 7.09 11.04
N THR A 26 -7.20 7.30 9.78
CA THR A 26 -7.15 8.63 9.18
C THR A 26 -8.55 9.11 8.82
N THR A 27 -8.90 10.32 9.29
CA THR A 27 -10.23 10.90 9.08
C THR A 27 -10.23 12.07 8.11
N GLU A 28 -9.05 12.65 7.83
CA GLU A 28 -8.94 13.80 6.94
C GLU A 28 -8.47 13.40 5.55
N TYR A 29 -9.13 13.91 4.53
CA TYR A 29 -8.78 13.60 3.13
C TYR A 29 -7.36 14.01 2.79
N SER A 30 -6.89 15.16 3.28
CA SER A 30 -5.53 15.61 2.99
C SER A 30 -4.48 14.63 3.51
N SER A 31 -4.66 14.11 4.71
CA SER A 31 -3.76 13.13 5.29
C SER A 31 -3.85 11.78 4.57
N PHE A 32 -5.08 11.38 4.21
CA PHE A 32 -5.30 10.16 3.43
C PHE A 32 -4.56 10.21 2.10
N VAL A 33 -4.68 11.32 1.37
CA VAL A 33 -4.02 11.50 0.07
C VAL A 33 -2.51 11.39 0.19
N VAL A 34 -1.92 12.04 1.20
CA VAL A 34 -0.47 11.97 1.43
C VAL A 34 -0.01 10.53 1.68
N GLN A 35 -0.75 9.80 2.49
CA GLN A 35 -0.41 8.41 2.81
C GLN A 35 -0.48 7.50 1.59
N VAL A 36 -1.59 7.53 0.84
CA VAL A 36 -1.74 6.67 -0.32
C VAL A 36 -0.78 7.07 -1.45
N HIS A 37 -0.42 8.35 -1.55
CA HIS A 37 0.58 8.81 -2.50
C HIS A 37 1.94 8.16 -2.21
N GLY A 38 2.35 8.16 -0.95
CA GLY A 38 3.59 7.49 -0.53
C GLY A 38 3.57 5.99 -0.78
N LEU A 39 2.44 5.35 -0.44
CA LEU A 39 2.26 3.91 -0.65
C LEU A 39 2.30 3.56 -2.14
N LYS A 40 1.71 4.39 -2.98
CA LYS A 40 1.78 4.21 -4.44
C LYS A 40 3.23 4.19 -4.92
N GLY A 41 4.02 5.15 -4.46
CA GLY A 41 5.43 5.23 -4.82
C GLY A 41 6.22 4.01 -4.37
N GLU A 42 5.98 3.55 -3.15
CA GLU A 42 6.64 2.37 -2.61
C GLU A 42 6.26 1.10 -3.39
N ALA A 43 4.97 0.92 -3.68
CA ALA A 43 4.50 -0.24 -4.44
C ALA A 43 5.11 -0.28 -5.83
N ARG A 44 5.14 0.86 -6.52
CA ARG A 44 5.75 0.96 -7.84
C ARG A 44 7.26 0.72 -7.79
N GLY A 45 7.90 1.21 -6.73
CA GLY A 45 9.34 1.06 -6.53
C GLY A 45 9.79 -0.39 -6.41
N ILE A 46 8.93 -1.26 -5.88
CA ILE A 46 9.22 -2.69 -5.76
C ILE A 46 8.60 -3.52 -6.89
N GLY A 47 7.99 -2.86 -7.89
CA GLY A 47 7.41 -3.56 -9.03
C GLY A 47 6.02 -4.14 -8.79
N ALA A 48 5.35 -3.76 -7.70
CA ALA A 48 3.98 -4.20 -7.41
C ALA A 48 2.99 -3.30 -8.15
N ASP A 49 2.93 -3.44 -9.48
CA ASP A 49 2.23 -2.51 -10.35
C ASP A 49 0.72 -2.46 -10.10
N ARG A 50 0.09 -3.61 -9.88
CA ARG A 50 -1.36 -3.65 -9.61
C ARG A 50 -1.69 -2.92 -8.31
N LEU A 51 -0.89 -3.14 -7.28
CA LEU A 51 -1.08 -2.46 -6.00
C LEU A 51 -0.84 -0.95 -6.13
N GLY A 52 0.18 -0.56 -6.89
CA GLY A 52 0.45 0.84 -7.18
C GLY A 52 -0.72 1.50 -7.88
N GLU A 53 -1.35 0.82 -8.83
CA GLU A 53 -2.54 1.29 -9.53
C GLU A 53 -3.70 1.52 -8.58
N LEU A 54 -3.93 0.59 -7.66
CA LEU A 54 -5.00 0.72 -6.67
C LEU A 54 -4.76 1.89 -5.73
N PHE A 55 -3.53 2.08 -5.26
CA PHE A 55 -3.20 3.24 -4.44
C PHE A 55 -3.38 4.54 -5.21
N TYR A 56 -3.05 4.55 -6.50
CA TYR A 56 -3.27 5.72 -7.33
C TYR A 56 -4.76 6.06 -7.44
N GLU A 57 -5.61 5.06 -7.65
CA GLU A 57 -7.06 5.28 -7.71
C GLU A 57 -7.60 5.81 -6.39
N LEU A 58 -7.09 5.30 -5.26
CA LEU A 58 -7.44 5.83 -3.94
C LEU A 58 -6.98 7.28 -3.77
N GLU A 59 -5.80 7.60 -4.28
CA GLU A 59 -5.28 8.96 -4.23
C GLU A 59 -6.21 9.92 -4.98
N LEU A 60 -6.63 9.55 -6.18
CA LEU A 60 -7.55 10.37 -6.97
C LEU A 60 -8.88 10.55 -6.26
N ALA A 61 -9.45 9.45 -5.73
CA ALA A 61 -10.70 9.50 -4.99
C ALA A 61 -10.59 10.40 -3.75
N GLY A 62 -9.45 10.33 -3.06
CA GLY A 62 -9.19 11.18 -1.90
C GLY A 62 -9.12 12.64 -2.25
N LYS A 63 -8.45 12.97 -3.36
CA LYS A 63 -8.35 14.35 -3.85
C LYS A 63 -9.72 14.93 -4.20
N GLU A 64 -10.61 14.09 -4.72
CA GLU A 64 -11.98 14.48 -5.07
C GLU A 64 -12.93 14.39 -3.88
N GLN A 65 -12.46 13.93 -2.75
CA GLN A 65 -13.25 13.68 -1.54
C GLN A 65 -14.47 12.78 -1.83
N ASP A 66 -14.24 11.79 -2.70
CA ASP A 66 -15.26 10.85 -3.13
C ASP A 66 -15.28 9.65 -2.20
N GLU A 67 -16.04 9.77 -1.13
CA GLU A 67 -16.15 8.76 -0.08
C GLU A 67 -16.66 7.43 -0.61
N GLU A 68 -17.63 7.46 -1.52
CA GLU A 68 -18.22 6.26 -2.10
C GLU A 68 -17.16 5.46 -2.88
N GLN A 69 -16.37 6.15 -3.67
CA GLN A 69 -15.32 5.52 -4.47
C GLN A 69 -14.20 4.97 -3.57
N ILE A 70 -13.84 5.70 -2.52
CA ILE A 70 -12.87 5.22 -1.54
C ILE A 70 -13.35 3.91 -0.93
N ARG A 71 -14.61 3.84 -0.49
CA ARG A 71 -15.17 2.63 0.10
C ARG A 71 -15.22 1.47 -0.89
N ALA A 72 -15.46 1.75 -2.15
CA ALA A 72 -15.50 0.72 -3.19
C ALA A 72 -14.11 0.13 -3.45
N LEU A 73 -13.08 0.98 -3.47
CA LEU A 73 -11.70 0.58 -3.77
C LEU A 73 -10.97 -0.03 -2.57
N TYR A 74 -11.35 0.34 -1.37
CA TYR A 74 -10.58 0.02 -0.16
C TYR A 74 -10.40 -1.49 0.06
N PRO A 75 -11.45 -2.32 0.03
CA PRO A 75 -11.29 -3.75 0.30
C PRO A 75 -10.36 -4.44 -0.70
N GLU A 76 -10.47 -4.12 -1.98
CA GLU A 76 -9.62 -4.70 -3.01
C GLU A 76 -8.15 -4.28 -2.81
N THR A 77 -7.94 -3.01 -2.46
CA THR A 77 -6.59 -2.49 -2.22
C THR A 77 -5.94 -3.19 -1.02
N MET A 78 -6.68 -3.34 0.07
CA MET A 78 -6.17 -4.01 1.27
C MET A 78 -5.86 -5.47 0.99
N GLU A 79 -6.72 -6.16 0.24
CA GLU A 79 -6.49 -7.54 -0.14
C GLU A 79 -5.23 -7.68 -1.00
N GLN A 80 -5.08 -6.84 -2.01
CA GLN A 80 -3.90 -6.87 -2.87
C GLN A 80 -2.63 -6.57 -2.08
N TRP A 81 -2.69 -5.62 -1.14
CA TRP A 81 -1.55 -5.29 -0.28
C TRP A 81 -1.11 -6.50 0.54
N LYS A 82 -2.06 -7.21 1.14
CA LYS A 82 -1.77 -8.42 1.89
C LYS A 82 -1.15 -9.51 1.01
N LEU A 83 -1.66 -9.68 -0.21
CA LEU A 83 -1.14 -10.67 -1.15
C LEU A 83 0.31 -10.37 -1.53
N VAL A 84 0.61 -9.10 -1.80
CA VAL A 84 1.97 -8.68 -2.15
C VAL A 84 2.93 -8.92 -0.99
N THR A 85 2.55 -8.52 0.22
CA THR A 85 3.42 -8.70 1.38
C THR A 85 3.60 -10.16 1.74
N ALA A 86 2.55 -10.98 1.61
CA ALA A 86 2.64 -12.43 1.82
C ALA A 86 3.60 -13.08 0.83
N ALA A 87 3.56 -12.65 -0.44
CA ALA A 87 4.48 -13.15 -1.46
C ALA A 87 5.94 -12.80 -1.12
N ILE A 88 6.18 -11.58 -0.65
CA ILE A 88 7.51 -11.15 -0.24
C ILE A 88 8.00 -11.99 0.95
N GLU A 89 7.16 -12.17 1.95
CA GLU A 89 7.51 -12.94 3.15
C GLU A 89 7.84 -14.38 2.80
N LYS A 90 7.08 -14.98 1.90
CA LYS A 90 7.32 -16.33 1.43
C LYS A 90 8.67 -16.43 0.72
N GLU A 91 8.99 -15.46 -0.11
CA GLU A 91 10.25 -15.44 -0.87
C GLU A 91 11.47 -15.38 0.04
N PHE A 92 11.37 -14.63 1.15
CA PHE A 92 12.47 -14.51 2.10
C PHE A 92 12.42 -15.51 3.25
N GLY A 93 11.43 -16.40 3.25
CA GLY A 93 11.29 -17.39 4.31
C GLY A 93 10.88 -16.80 5.66
N ILE A 94 10.29 -15.59 5.66
CA ILE A 94 9.83 -14.95 6.88
C ILE A 94 8.47 -15.52 7.24
N THR A 95 8.35 -16.00 8.49
CA THR A 95 7.06 -16.49 9.01
C THR A 95 6.57 -15.51 10.06
N ILE A 96 5.39 -15.03 9.89
CA ILE A 96 4.75 -14.14 10.87
C ILE A 96 3.79 -14.95 11.72
#